data_02a5126a1b6c099bd71c0a4be53b83da
#
_entry.id   02a5126a1b6c099bd71c0a4be53b83da
#
_cell.length_a   1.000
_cell.length_b   1.000
_cell.length_c   1.000
_cell.angle_alpha   90.00
_cell.angle_beta   90.00
_cell.angle_gamma   90.00
#
_symmetry.space_group_name_H-M   'P 1'
#
loop_
_entity.id
_entity.type
_entity.pdbx_description
1 polymer ?
#
loop_
_entity_poly.entity_id
_entity_poly.type
_entity_poly.pdbx_seq_one_letter_code
_entity_poly.pdbx_strand_id
1 'polypeptide(L)'
;MDSILDYFISLQESEPAELPERAIERWNKRADFWEDARKKKEKGDERVISAINYLDSKGLLEKNYDVADIGCGPGRFAAAFAKYVHKVVGLDISDKMVKHGMEHIQNEGLNNAILYTCNFQTLDIDKSRYKHAFDLVFSSMTPAIHNMD
;
A
#
# COMPACT_ATOMS: atom_id res chain seq x y z
N MET A 1 19.96 -4.83 -24.56
CA MET A 1 18.80 -4.51 -23.70
C MET A 1 17.58 -5.02 -24.42
N ASP A 2 17.14 -6.23 -24.08
CA ASP A 2 16.23 -7.01 -24.94
C ASP A 2 14.75 -6.85 -24.57
N SER A 3 14.44 -6.11 -23.49
CA SER A 3 13.06 -5.81 -23.12
C SER A 3 12.92 -4.47 -22.42
N ILE A 4 11.72 -3.93 -22.43
CA ILE A 4 11.36 -2.73 -21.65
C ILE A 4 11.54 -2.98 -20.14
N LEU A 5 11.39 -4.22 -19.71
CA LEU A 5 11.60 -4.63 -18.33
C LEU A 5 13.08 -4.50 -17.92
N ASP A 6 14.02 -4.98 -18.78
CA ASP A 6 15.46 -4.85 -18.51
C ASP A 6 15.89 -3.38 -18.40
N TYR A 7 15.26 -2.51 -19.20
CA TYR A 7 15.49 -1.07 -19.09
C TYR A 7 15.05 -0.52 -17.75
N PHE A 8 13.85 -0.87 -17.26
CA PHE A 8 13.36 -0.43 -15.95
C PHE A 8 14.20 -1.01 -14.81
N ILE A 9 14.61 -2.27 -14.88
CA ILE A 9 15.50 -2.88 -13.89
C ILE A 9 16.83 -2.12 -13.84
N SER A 10 17.44 -1.83 -15.00
CA SER A 10 18.71 -1.10 -15.07
C SER A 10 18.61 0.33 -14.50
N LEU A 11 17.48 1.00 -14.66
CA LEU A 11 17.24 2.31 -14.07
C LEU A 11 17.17 2.24 -12.54
N GLN A 12 16.55 1.20 -12.00
CA GLN A 12 16.44 0.98 -10.56
C GLN A 12 17.80 0.65 -9.92
N GLU A 13 18.60 -0.18 -10.58
CA GLU A 13 19.95 -0.55 -10.13
C GLU A 13 20.94 0.62 -10.17
N SER A 14 20.69 1.63 -11.01
CA SER A 14 21.57 2.79 -11.16
C SER A 14 21.35 3.87 -10.11
N GLU A 15 20.22 3.87 -9.38
CA GLU A 15 19.96 4.83 -8.32
C GLU A 15 20.40 4.28 -6.97
N PRO A 16 21.21 5.03 -6.19
CA PRO A 16 21.55 4.62 -4.83
C PRO A 16 20.28 4.53 -4.00
N ALA A 17 20.12 3.44 -3.26
CA ALA A 17 18.99 3.26 -2.35
C ALA A 17 18.85 4.48 -1.42
N GLU A 18 17.66 5.09 -1.40
CA GLU A 18 17.39 6.22 -0.54
C GLU A 18 17.50 5.80 0.93
N LEU A 19 18.22 6.58 1.74
CA LEU A 19 18.30 6.33 3.17
C LEU A 19 16.89 6.38 3.80
N PRO A 20 16.55 5.43 4.69
CA PRO A 20 15.20 5.33 5.27
C PRO A 20 14.71 6.65 5.88
N GLU A 21 15.58 7.40 6.56
CA GLU A 21 15.22 8.68 7.18
C GLU A 21 14.82 9.74 6.15
N ARG A 22 15.47 9.77 5.01
CA ARG A 22 15.12 10.68 3.90
C ARG A 22 13.79 10.28 3.26
N ALA A 23 13.54 8.98 3.11
CA ALA A 23 12.27 8.48 2.61
C ALA A 23 11.12 8.84 3.56
N ILE A 24 11.28 8.64 4.86
CA ILE A 24 10.30 9.03 5.89
C ILE A 24 9.99 10.53 5.79
N GLU A 25 11.03 11.38 5.80
CA GLU A 25 10.87 12.83 5.72
C GLU A 25 10.14 13.25 4.43
N ARG A 26 10.54 12.70 3.30
CA ARG A 26 9.95 12.99 1.99
C ARG A 26 8.46 12.64 1.93
N TRP A 27 8.08 11.46 2.42
CA TRP A 27 6.70 11.02 2.41
C TRP A 27 5.85 11.74 3.45
N ASN A 28 6.41 12.06 4.62
CA ASN A 28 5.74 12.90 5.61
C ASN A 28 5.43 14.32 5.07
N LYS A 29 6.34 14.91 4.31
CA LYS A 29 6.10 16.21 3.64
C LYS A 29 5.00 16.14 2.58
N ARG A 30 4.75 14.98 1.98
CA ARG A 30 3.74 14.77 0.95
C ARG A 30 2.41 14.24 1.47
N ALA A 31 2.30 13.92 2.74
CA ALA A 31 1.14 13.25 3.31
C ALA A 31 -0.16 14.06 3.10
N ASP A 32 -0.13 15.37 3.37
CA ASP A 32 -1.30 16.23 3.21
C ASP A 32 -1.73 16.35 1.74
N PHE A 33 -0.77 16.40 0.80
CA PHE A 33 -1.06 16.37 -0.63
C PHE A 33 -1.79 15.09 -1.06
N TRP A 34 -1.34 13.93 -0.57
CA TRP A 34 -1.96 12.65 -0.89
C TRP A 34 -3.33 12.48 -0.24
N GLU A 35 -3.50 13.01 0.98
CA GLU A 35 -4.79 13.05 1.65
C GLU A 35 -5.79 13.93 0.91
N ASP A 36 -5.38 15.12 0.47
CA ASP A 36 -6.21 15.99 -0.35
C ASP A 36 -6.58 15.36 -1.69
N ALA A 37 -5.61 14.67 -2.32
CA ALA A 37 -5.86 13.92 -3.55
C ALA A 37 -6.85 12.76 -3.34
N ARG A 38 -6.82 12.12 -2.17
CA ARG A 38 -7.81 11.10 -1.79
C ARG A 38 -9.20 11.72 -1.65
N LYS A 39 -9.33 12.77 -0.85
CA LYS A 39 -10.62 13.48 -0.61
C LYS A 39 -11.27 13.97 -1.90
N LYS A 40 -10.51 14.51 -2.84
CA LYS A 40 -11.04 14.96 -4.14
C LYS A 40 -11.66 13.84 -4.97
N LYS A 41 -11.36 12.58 -4.66
CA LYS A 41 -11.83 11.39 -5.38
C LYS A 41 -12.82 10.53 -4.58
N GLU A 42 -13.38 11.04 -3.50
CA GLU A 42 -14.34 10.30 -2.66
C GLU A 42 -15.56 9.77 -3.42
N LYS A 43 -15.96 10.45 -4.50
CA LYS A 43 -17.10 10.04 -5.33
C LYS A 43 -16.77 8.94 -6.37
N GLY A 44 -15.54 8.49 -6.44
CA GLY A 44 -15.06 7.41 -7.31
C GLY A 44 -13.63 7.64 -7.78
N ASP A 45 -12.71 6.83 -7.31
CA ASP A 45 -11.35 6.74 -7.84
C ASP A 45 -11.33 5.61 -8.88
N GLU A 46 -11.22 5.96 -10.16
CA GLU A 46 -11.21 4.98 -11.26
C GLU A 46 -10.11 3.93 -11.11
N ARG A 47 -8.97 4.28 -10.50
CA ARG A 47 -7.88 3.33 -10.25
C ARG A 47 -8.28 2.28 -9.22
N VAL A 48 -8.96 2.72 -8.16
CA VAL A 48 -9.48 1.81 -7.13
C VAL A 48 -10.56 0.92 -7.71
N ILE A 49 -11.52 1.49 -8.43
CA ILE A 49 -12.61 0.75 -9.07
C ILE A 49 -12.05 -0.28 -10.05
N SER A 50 -11.10 0.11 -10.91
CA SER A 50 -10.49 -0.79 -11.88
C SER A 50 -9.72 -1.93 -11.20
N ALA A 51 -8.98 -1.63 -10.13
CA ALA A 51 -8.24 -2.65 -9.39
C ALA A 51 -9.19 -3.65 -8.70
N ILE A 52 -10.23 -3.15 -8.03
CA ILE A 52 -11.26 -4.00 -7.40
C ILE A 52 -11.92 -4.91 -8.43
N ASN A 53 -12.41 -4.34 -9.54
CA ASN A 53 -13.07 -5.11 -10.60
C ASN A 53 -12.14 -6.18 -11.19
N TYR A 54 -10.86 -5.84 -11.41
CA TYR A 54 -9.88 -6.79 -11.92
C TYR A 54 -9.65 -7.95 -10.93
N LEU A 55 -9.37 -7.64 -9.67
CA LEU A 55 -9.09 -8.64 -8.64
C LEU A 55 -10.32 -9.53 -8.37
N ASP A 56 -11.51 -8.94 -8.33
CA ASP A 56 -12.76 -9.67 -8.18
C ASP A 56 -13.00 -10.64 -9.36
N SER A 57 -12.80 -10.16 -10.60
CA SER A 57 -12.90 -11.01 -11.79
C SER A 57 -11.94 -12.18 -11.83
N LYS A 58 -10.86 -12.13 -11.04
CA LYS A 58 -9.87 -13.21 -10.88
C LYS A 58 -10.10 -14.08 -9.65
N GLY A 59 -11.15 -13.84 -8.89
CA GLY A 59 -11.41 -14.54 -7.63
C GLY A 59 -10.36 -14.25 -6.55
N LEU A 60 -9.77 -13.06 -6.56
CA LEU A 60 -8.71 -12.64 -5.62
C LEU A 60 -9.23 -11.72 -4.50
N LEU A 61 -10.55 -11.52 -4.42
CA LEU A 61 -11.21 -10.76 -3.35
C LEU A 61 -12.29 -11.65 -2.70
N GLU A 62 -11.86 -12.54 -1.84
CA GLU A 62 -12.74 -13.47 -1.12
C GLU A 62 -13.03 -12.93 0.29
N LYS A 63 -14.25 -13.17 0.79
CA LYS A 63 -14.68 -12.67 2.11
C LYS A 63 -13.89 -13.22 3.29
N ASN A 64 -13.18 -14.31 3.11
CA ASN A 64 -12.30 -14.93 4.12
C ASN A 64 -10.83 -14.56 3.96
N TYR A 65 -10.46 -13.74 2.95
CA TYR A 65 -9.07 -13.36 2.72
C TYR A 65 -8.60 -12.29 3.70
N ASP A 66 -7.36 -12.45 4.14
CA ASP A 66 -6.56 -11.42 4.77
C ASP A 66 -5.64 -10.78 3.72
N VAL A 67 -5.70 -9.46 3.61
CA VAL A 67 -5.00 -8.69 2.56
C VAL A 67 -3.97 -7.76 3.19
N ALA A 68 -2.77 -7.72 2.62
CA ALA A 68 -1.78 -6.69 2.89
C ALA A 68 -1.77 -5.62 1.80
N ASP A 69 -1.77 -4.34 2.18
CA ASP A 69 -1.58 -3.17 1.30
C ASP A 69 -0.23 -2.52 1.61
N ILE A 70 0.78 -2.76 0.77
CA ILE A 70 2.15 -2.28 0.97
C ILE A 70 2.32 -0.91 0.32
N GLY A 71 2.77 0.07 1.11
CA GLY A 71 2.79 1.48 0.70
C GLY A 71 1.36 2.04 0.66
N CYS A 72 0.57 1.74 1.68
CA CYS A 72 -0.86 2.02 1.71
C CYS A 72 -1.22 3.52 1.69
N GLY A 73 -0.26 4.40 1.97
CA GLY A 73 -0.49 5.84 2.01
C GLY A 73 -1.65 6.23 2.94
N PRO A 74 -2.54 7.16 2.51
CA PRO A 74 -3.70 7.56 3.30
C PRO A 74 -4.87 6.55 3.21
N GLY A 75 -4.59 5.27 3.03
CA GLY A 75 -5.54 4.15 3.18
C GLY A 75 -6.56 3.98 2.07
N ARG A 76 -6.34 4.56 0.89
CA ARG A 76 -7.30 4.53 -0.22
C ARG A 76 -7.70 3.12 -0.65
N PHE A 77 -6.72 2.28 -0.95
CA PHE A 77 -6.96 0.89 -1.33
C PHE A 77 -7.35 0.04 -0.13
N ALA A 78 -6.71 0.24 1.02
CA ALA A 78 -7.04 -0.48 2.25
C ALA A 78 -8.52 -0.34 2.63
N ALA A 79 -9.06 0.88 2.59
CA ALA A 79 -10.49 1.12 2.85
C ALA A 79 -11.40 0.47 1.78
N ALA A 80 -10.99 0.46 0.52
CA ALA A 80 -11.75 -0.18 -0.54
C ALA A 80 -11.77 -1.71 -0.37
N PHE A 81 -10.62 -2.35 -0.15
CA PHE A 81 -10.53 -3.79 0.07
C PHE A 81 -11.32 -4.25 1.28
N ALA A 82 -11.34 -3.48 2.37
CA ALA A 82 -12.06 -3.82 3.58
C ALA A 82 -13.56 -4.10 3.38
N LYS A 83 -14.14 -3.61 2.29
CA LYS A 83 -15.55 -3.84 1.93
C LYS A 83 -15.79 -5.24 1.33
N TYR A 84 -14.74 -5.95 0.93
CA TYR A 84 -14.84 -7.22 0.21
C TYR A 84 -14.20 -8.41 0.92
N VAL A 85 -13.25 -8.16 1.83
CA VAL A 85 -12.40 -9.20 2.43
C VAL A 85 -12.58 -9.29 3.95
N HIS A 86 -11.99 -10.31 4.58
CA HIS A 86 -12.06 -10.51 6.03
C HIS A 86 -11.31 -9.40 6.77
N LYS A 87 -10.07 -9.11 6.35
CA LYS A 87 -9.20 -8.15 7.04
C LYS A 87 -8.22 -7.51 6.09
N VAL A 88 -7.89 -6.25 6.37
CA VAL A 88 -6.83 -5.53 5.67
C VAL A 88 -5.79 -5.01 6.66
N VAL A 89 -4.51 -5.22 6.34
CA VAL A 89 -3.38 -4.61 7.03
C VAL A 89 -2.62 -3.76 6.04
N GLY A 90 -2.60 -2.45 6.25
CA GLY A 90 -1.81 -1.52 5.46
C GLY A 90 -0.48 -1.20 6.16
N LEU A 91 0.59 -1.13 5.38
CA LEU A 91 1.92 -0.76 5.85
C LEU A 91 2.42 0.44 5.05
N ASP A 92 2.87 1.49 5.72
CA ASP A 92 3.50 2.64 5.09
C ASP A 92 4.66 3.16 5.95
N ILE A 93 5.68 3.70 5.30
CA ILE A 93 6.86 4.25 6.00
C ILE A 93 6.55 5.59 6.68
N SER A 94 5.53 6.31 6.22
CA SER A 94 5.12 7.62 6.72
C SER A 94 4.06 7.49 7.81
N ASP A 95 4.41 7.91 9.02
CA ASP A 95 3.48 7.99 10.14
C ASP A 95 2.31 8.97 9.89
N LYS A 96 2.55 10.04 9.15
CA LYS A 96 1.51 10.99 8.74
C LYS A 96 0.53 10.38 7.75
N MET A 97 1.02 9.60 6.77
CA MET A 97 0.15 8.85 5.86
C MET A 97 -0.74 7.88 6.64
N VAL A 98 -0.15 7.11 7.53
CA VAL A 98 -0.87 6.15 8.38
C VAL A 98 -1.92 6.85 9.24
N LYS A 99 -1.60 8.02 9.81
CA LYS A 99 -2.57 8.81 10.58
C LYS A 99 -3.77 9.20 9.73
N HIS A 100 -3.56 9.81 8.56
CA HIS A 100 -4.64 10.17 7.63
C HIS A 100 -5.46 8.93 7.21
N GLY A 101 -4.80 7.82 6.94
CA GLY A 101 -5.46 6.58 6.55
C GLY A 101 -6.32 5.98 7.66
N MET A 102 -5.86 6.03 8.92
CA MET A 102 -6.65 5.55 10.05
C MET A 102 -7.86 6.45 10.32
N GLU A 103 -7.72 7.78 10.19
CA GLU A 103 -8.85 8.71 10.27
C GLU A 103 -9.88 8.42 9.16
N HIS A 104 -9.41 8.14 7.92
CA HIS A 104 -10.29 7.77 6.82
C HIS A 104 -11.05 6.46 7.10
N ILE A 105 -10.36 5.41 7.54
CA ILE A 105 -10.95 4.11 7.87
C ILE A 105 -12.02 4.26 8.95
N GLN A 106 -11.75 5.04 9.99
CA GLN A 106 -12.71 5.33 11.07
C GLN A 106 -13.93 6.10 10.55
N ASN A 107 -13.73 7.11 9.71
CA ASN A 107 -14.83 7.89 9.13
C ASN A 107 -15.73 7.06 8.21
N GLU A 108 -15.17 6.05 7.52
CA GLU A 108 -15.92 5.07 6.73
C GLU A 108 -16.63 3.99 7.59
N GLY A 109 -16.42 4.00 8.91
CA GLY A 109 -17.00 3.00 9.82
C GLY A 109 -16.44 1.59 9.64
N LEU A 110 -15.26 1.46 9.06
CA LEU A 110 -14.61 0.17 8.80
C LEU A 110 -13.88 -0.31 10.07
N ASN A 111 -14.15 -1.55 10.48
CA ASN A 111 -13.56 -2.17 11.66
C ASN A 111 -12.60 -3.32 11.36
N ASN A 112 -12.44 -3.67 10.09
CA ASN A 112 -11.61 -4.76 9.62
C ASN A 112 -10.38 -4.29 8.82
N ALA A 113 -10.04 -3.01 8.87
CA ALA A 113 -8.81 -2.46 8.31
C ALA A 113 -7.99 -1.73 9.36
N ILE A 114 -6.68 -1.95 9.35
CA ILE A 114 -5.74 -1.30 10.25
C ILE A 114 -4.45 -0.96 9.50
N LEU A 115 -3.91 0.23 9.74
CA LEU A 115 -2.67 0.66 9.13
C LEU A 115 -1.57 0.81 10.18
N TYR A 116 -0.35 0.46 9.81
CA TYR A 116 0.83 0.57 10.66
C TYR A 116 1.96 1.31 9.96
N THR A 117 2.66 2.13 10.72
CA THR A 117 3.93 2.70 10.27
C THR A 117 4.98 1.59 10.25
N CYS A 118 5.52 1.30 9.07
CA CYS A 118 6.48 0.21 8.88
C CYS A 118 7.35 0.50 7.65
N ASN A 119 8.66 0.38 7.82
CA ASN A 119 9.57 0.30 6.68
C ASN A 119 9.61 -1.15 6.18
N PHE A 120 8.85 -1.44 5.15
CA PHE A 120 8.74 -2.78 4.59
C PHE A 120 10.08 -3.30 4.02
N GLN A 121 10.92 -2.43 3.47
CA GLN A 121 12.23 -2.81 2.90
C GLN A 121 13.23 -3.34 3.94
N THR A 122 13.08 -2.93 5.19
CA THR A 122 13.95 -3.37 6.30
C THR A 122 13.28 -4.37 7.24
N LEU A 123 12.05 -4.76 6.92
CA LEU A 123 11.28 -5.69 7.72
C LEU A 123 11.84 -7.12 7.54
N ASP A 124 12.31 -7.72 8.62
CA ASP A 124 12.64 -9.15 8.64
C ASP A 124 11.35 -9.98 8.64
N ILE A 125 10.93 -10.37 7.43
CA ILE A 125 9.68 -11.11 7.24
C ILE A 125 9.70 -12.44 7.99
N ASP A 126 10.83 -13.14 8.03
CA ASP A 126 10.94 -14.45 8.68
C ASP A 126 10.71 -14.40 10.19
N LYS A 127 11.07 -13.29 10.81
CA LYS A 127 10.85 -13.04 12.25
C LYS A 127 9.59 -12.23 12.53
N SER A 128 8.93 -11.73 11.50
CA SER A 128 7.74 -10.89 11.67
C SER A 128 6.47 -11.74 11.84
N ARG A 129 5.45 -11.10 12.42
CA ARG A 129 4.09 -11.66 12.46
C ARG A 129 3.41 -11.74 11.09
N TYR A 130 4.04 -11.22 10.05
CA TYR A 130 3.48 -11.13 8.69
C TYR A 130 3.86 -12.30 7.80
N LYS A 131 4.77 -13.17 8.24
CA LYS A 131 5.13 -14.37 7.48
C LYS A 131 3.90 -15.28 7.30
N HIS A 132 3.56 -15.57 6.07
CA HIS A 132 2.38 -16.38 5.70
C HIS A 132 1.06 -15.90 6.30
N ALA A 133 0.92 -14.60 6.57
CA ALA A 133 -0.24 -14.02 7.24
C ALA A 133 -1.33 -13.53 6.28
N PHE A 134 -1.08 -13.52 4.98
CA PHE A 134 -1.98 -12.92 3.99
C PHE A 134 -2.24 -13.84 2.82
N ASP A 135 -3.49 -13.84 2.34
CA ASP A 135 -3.92 -14.52 1.12
C ASP A 135 -3.61 -13.69 -0.12
N LEU A 136 -3.61 -12.37 0.01
CA LEU A 136 -3.27 -11.41 -1.04
C LEU A 136 -2.33 -10.32 -0.51
N VAL A 137 -1.26 -10.06 -1.26
CA VAL A 137 -0.41 -8.89 -1.04
C VAL A 137 -0.57 -7.96 -2.23
N PHE A 138 -0.97 -6.74 -1.95
CA PHE A 138 -1.20 -5.69 -2.93
C PHE A 138 -0.22 -4.54 -2.72
N SER A 139 0.19 -3.91 -3.81
CA SER A 139 0.98 -2.69 -3.77
C SER A 139 0.68 -1.84 -5.00
N SER A 140 0.53 -0.54 -4.82
CA SER A 140 0.27 0.39 -5.92
C SER A 140 1.07 1.68 -5.75
N MET A 141 1.87 2.01 -6.76
CA MET A 141 2.66 3.24 -6.83
C MET A 141 3.60 3.43 -5.64
N THR A 142 4.11 2.35 -5.07
CA THR A 142 5.07 2.42 -3.97
C THR A 142 6.48 2.01 -4.41
N PRO A 143 7.50 2.82 -4.10
CA PRO A 143 8.90 2.42 -4.31
C PRO A 143 9.37 1.29 -3.38
N ALA A 144 8.60 0.96 -2.33
CA ALA A 144 9.01 0.01 -1.32
C ALA A 144 9.31 -1.41 -1.84
N ILE A 145 8.78 -1.77 -3.01
CA ILE A 145 8.98 -3.09 -3.65
C ILE A 145 10.03 -3.09 -4.76
N HIS A 146 10.68 -1.94 -5.02
CA HIS A 146 11.61 -1.82 -6.15
C HIS A 146 12.95 -2.56 -5.94
N ASN A 147 13.33 -2.87 -4.73
CA ASN A 147 14.60 -3.54 -4.40
C ASN A 147 14.34 -4.80 -3.55
N MET A 148 13.34 -5.57 -3.90
CA MET A 148 13.09 -6.87 -3.29
C MET A 148 13.83 -7.94 -4.13
N ASP A 149 15.01 -8.34 -3.63
CA ASP A 149 15.73 -9.52 -4.10
C ASP A 149 15.05 -10.81 -3.62
#